data_73f9995e6952e2239dd9fceec663cb5f
#
_entry.id   73f9995e6952e2239dd9fceec663cb5f
#
_cell.length_a   1.000
_cell.length_b   1.000
_cell.length_c   1.000
_cell.angle_alpha   90.00
_cell.angle_beta   90.00
_cell.angle_gamma   90.00
#
_symmetry.space_group_name_H-M   'P 1'
#
loop_
_entity.id
_entity.type
_entity.pdbx_description
1 polymer ?
#
loop_
_entity_poly.entity_id
_entity_poly.type
_entity_poly.pdbx_seq_one_letter_code
_entity_poly.pdbx_strand_id
1 'polypeptide(L)'
;MGCSTLEGGHRIEIELVNLLSEYAANGTPCVLATVVRCEAPTSARPGDKAVIAEDGTLTGWIGGSCSEPAVRREALRALADGLPRMLRISGSGKADEAGEPGSVTMASTCPSGGSLDIFIDPHVPHPVLLAFGETPVAQTLARLAELVGFRARTVAQEELGSLAVRGNDAWAVVTTMGHYDEDALAAALAHPGLDVALVASRRRADAILGALRERGLNEATLARVRTPAGGVQGIGQEEIALAALAEIVILRRQRRQVVASPKLEEFATDPVCGMAVEIKRAAYTATYQHRDYYFCCEGCRRQFLEEPARFVGATHLT
;
A
#
# COMPACT_ATOMS: atom_id res chain seq x y z
N MET A 1 -23.88 -0.76 42.03
CA MET A 1 -22.42 -0.86 41.93
C MET A 1 -22.06 -0.72 40.48
N GLY A 2 -21.32 0.29 40.18
CA GLY A 2 -21.25 1.09 38.99
C GLY A 2 -20.69 0.43 37.74
N CYS A 3 -21.33 0.77 36.65
CA CYS A 3 -20.92 0.55 35.28
C CYS A 3 -19.80 1.58 34.94
N SER A 4 -18.54 1.19 35.10
CA SER A 4 -17.38 2.01 34.71
C SER A 4 -16.60 1.49 33.49
N THR A 5 -17.16 0.55 32.74
CA THR A 5 -16.50 -0.11 31.61
C THR A 5 -16.90 0.42 30.23
N LEU A 6 -17.85 1.37 30.14
CA LEU A 6 -18.31 1.93 28.86
C LEU A 6 -17.51 3.16 28.38
N GLU A 7 -16.81 3.88 29.25
CA GLU A 7 -16.11 5.09 28.86
C GLU A 7 -14.81 4.85 28.06
N GLY A 8 -14.10 3.75 28.33
CA GLY A 8 -12.84 3.44 27.64
C GLY A 8 -13.03 3.01 26.18
N GLY A 9 -14.03 2.18 25.89
CA GLY A 9 -14.29 1.68 24.55
C GLY A 9 -14.75 2.78 23.58
N HIS A 10 -15.62 3.65 24.03
CA HIS A 10 -16.14 4.77 23.20
C HIS A 10 -15.08 5.81 22.85
N ARG A 11 -14.15 6.04 23.79
CA ARG A 11 -13.04 6.99 23.59
C ARG A 11 -12.05 6.50 22.53
N ILE A 12 -11.67 5.23 22.55
CA ILE A 12 -10.78 4.60 21.55
C ILE A 12 -11.42 4.65 20.17
N GLU A 13 -12.72 4.41 20.05
CA GLU A 13 -13.43 4.42 18.77
C GLU A 13 -13.43 5.81 18.13
N ILE A 14 -13.62 6.88 18.92
CA ILE A 14 -13.55 8.27 18.45
C ILE A 14 -12.12 8.63 18.03
N GLU A 15 -11.10 8.21 18.78
CA GLU A 15 -9.70 8.44 18.45
C GLU A 15 -9.31 7.76 17.10
N LEU A 16 -9.79 6.54 16.85
CA LEU A 16 -9.56 5.85 15.58
C LEU A 16 -10.25 6.52 14.40
N VAL A 17 -11.48 7.04 14.58
CA VAL A 17 -12.20 7.79 13.55
C VAL A 17 -11.45 9.08 13.20
N ASN A 18 -10.96 9.80 14.20
CA ASN A 18 -10.16 11.00 13.99
C ASN A 18 -8.86 10.70 13.25
N LEU A 19 -8.18 9.62 13.61
CA LEU A 19 -6.94 9.17 12.96
C LEU A 19 -7.19 8.80 11.49
N LEU A 20 -8.27 8.08 11.18
CA LEU A 20 -8.67 7.77 9.81
C LEU A 20 -8.95 9.04 9.00
N SER A 21 -9.65 10.00 9.61
CA SER A 21 -9.94 11.30 8.98
C SER A 21 -8.66 12.10 8.71
N GLU A 22 -7.71 12.07 9.61
CA GLU A 22 -6.40 12.70 9.44
C GLU A 22 -5.61 12.05 8.28
N TYR A 23 -5.54 10.71 8.24
CA TYR A 23 -4.89 10.00 7.14
C TYR A 23 -5.56 10.30 5.79
N ALA A 24 -6.89 10.32 5.76
CA ALA A 24 -7.63 10.67 4.54
C ALA A 24 -7.36 12.11 4.08
N ALA A 25 -7.32 13.06 5.00
CA ALA A 25 -7.04 14.48 4.70
C ALA A 25 -5.60 14.68 4.18
N ASN A 26 -4.64 13.94 4.73
CA ASN A 26 -3.23 14.01 4.35
C ASN A 26 -2.90 13.14 3.11
N GLY A 27 -3.86 12.36 2.60
CA GLY A 27 -3.61 11.43 1.50
C GLY A 27 -2.64 10.29 1.88
N THR A 28 -2.63 9.89 3.16
CA THR A 28 -1.77 8.82 3.69
C THR A 28 -2.53 7.50 3.68
N PRO A 29 -1.98 6.43 3.06
CA PRO A 29 -2.61 5.12 3.09
C PRO A 29 -2.63 4.53 4.50
N CYS A 30 -3.72 3.85 4.85
CA CYS A 30 -3.83 3.10 6.10
C CYS A 30 -4.77 1.91 5.94
N VAL A 31 -4.83 1.06 6.95
CA VAL A 31 -5.75 -0.09 7.01
C VAL A 31 -6.59 0.02 8.26
N LEU A 32 -7.89 -0.20 8.13
CA LEU A 32 -8.78 -0.46 9.26
C LEU A 32 -8.93 -1.97 9.43
N ALA A 33 -8.43 -2.51 10.54
CA ALA A 33 -8.68 -3.88 10.94
C ALA A 33 -9.85 -3.92 11.93
N THR A 34 -10.82 -4.81 11.69
CA THR A 34 -12.00 -4.97 12.56
C THR A 34 -12.20 -6.44 12.91
N VAL A 35 -12.26 -6.75 14.19
CA VAL A 35 -12.66 -8.08 14.67
C VAL A 35 -14.14 -8.29 14.39
N VAL A 36 -14.47 -9.22 13.49
CA VAL A 36 -15.87 -9.51 13.09
C VAL A 36 -16.44 -10.70 13.84
N ARG A 37 -15.57 -11.65 14.22
CA ARG A 37 -15.95 -12.82 15.00
C ARG A 37 -14.80 -13.23 15.92
N CYS A 38 -15.13 -13.78 17.07
CA CYS A 38 -14.18 -14.45 17.94
C CYS A 38 -14.82 -15.64 18.66
N GLU A 39 -14.00 -16.64 18.96
CA GLU A 39 -14.36 -17.80 19.76
C GLU A 39 -13.42 -17.89 20.96
N ALA A 40 -14.01 -17.95 22.15
CA ALA A 40 -13.25 -18.01 23.40
C ALA A 40 -12.38 -19.30 23.49
N PRO A 41 -11.27 -19.20 24.22
CA PRO A 41 -10.80 -18.06 25.00
C PRO A 41 -9.97 -17.06 24.18
N THR A 42 -10.37 -15.80 24.17
CA THR A 42 -9.64 -14.70 23.54
C THR A 42 -9.88 -13.41 24.31
N SER A 43 -8.92 -12.48 24.23
CA SER A 43 -9.07 -11.12 24.80
C SER A 43 -9.76 -10.14 23.85
N ALA A 44 -9.92 -10.50 22.58
CA ALA A 44 -10.62 -9.70 21.59
C ALA A 44 -12.14 -9.87 21.70
N ARG A 45 -12.88 -8.87 21.23
CA ARG A 45 -14.34 -8.87 21.14
C ARG A 45 -14.77 -8.46 19.72
N PRO A 46 -15.89 -8.97 19.20
CA PRO A 46 -16.45 -8.46 17.96
C PRO A 46 -16.69 -6.96 18.05
N GLY A 47 -16.22 -6.21 17.05
CA GLY A 47 -16.23 -4.77 17.03
C GLY A 47 -14.93 -4.09 17.47
N ASP A 48 -13.99 -4.81 18.09
CA ASP A 48 -12.65 -4.26 18.35
C ASP A 48 -11.98 -3.86 17.04
N LYS A 49 -11.28 -2.73 17.05
CA LYS A 49 -10.67 -2.12 15.86
C LYS A 49 -9.25 -1.66 16.11
N ALA A 50 -8.47 -1.66 15.04
CA ALA A 50 -7.18 -0.98 15.00
C ALA A 50 -6.97 -0.34 13.63
N VAL A 51 -6.24 0.76 13.60
CA VAL A 51 -5.72 1.39 12.40
C VAL A 51 -4.25 1.03 12.28
N ILE A 52 -3.86 0.54 11.11
CA ILE A 52 -2.48 0.20 10.77
C ILE A 52 -1.98 1.18 9.71
N ALA A 53 -0.95 1.94 10.05
CA ALA A 53 -0.31 2.88 9.14
C ALA A 53 0.58 2.16 8.12
N GLU A 54 1.02 2.88 7.08
CA GLU A 54 1.90 2.37 6.03
C GLU A 54 3.26 1.89 6.57
N ASP A 55 3.73 2.43 7.70
CA ASP A 55 4.96 1.99 8.38
C ASP A 55 4.77 0.75 9.25
N GLY A 56 3.55 0.20 9.32
CA GLY A 56 3.19 -0.93 10.15
C GLY A 56 2.82 -0.55 11.61
N THR A 57 2.81 0.74 11.96
CA THR A 57 2.36 1.18 13.29
C THR A 57 0.90 0.85 13.47
N LEU A 58 0.56 0.14 14.55
CA LEU A 58 -0.80 -0.24 14.92
C LEU A 58 -1.29 0.62 16.07
N THR A 59 -2.42 1.29 15.89
CA THR A 59 -3.13 2.06 16.92
C THR A 59 -4.52 1.45 17.13
N GLY A 60 -4.86 1.13 18.35
CA GLY A 60 -6.12 0.47 18.70
C GLY A 60 -5.90 -0.91 19.31
N TRP A 61 -6.91 -1.79 19.21
CA TRP A 61 -6.89 -3.13 19.79
C TRP A 61 -7.63 -4.15 18.94
N ILE A 62 -6.97 -5.27 18.64
CA ILE A 62 -7.52 -6.37 17.83
C ILE A 62 -7.24 -7.76 18.42
N GLY A 63 -6.93 -7.81 19.72
CA GLY A 63 -6.53 -9.01 20.43
C GLY A 63 -5.10 -8.97 20.94
N GLY A 64 -4.64 -10.07 21.52
CA GLY A 64 -3.33 -10.16 22.16
C GLY A 64 -2.16 -10.20 21.19
N SER A 65 -0.94 -10.21 21.76
CA SER A 65 0.34 -10.15 21.03
C SER A 65 0.54 -11.25 19.99
N CYS A 66 -0.20 -12.36 20.06
CA CYS A 66 -0.10 -13.45 19.07
C CYS A 66 -0.76 -13.10 17.72
N SER A 67 -1.85 -12.31 17.72
CA SER A 67 -2.57 -11.93 16.49
C SER A 67 -1.97 -10.70 15.81
N GLU A 68 -1.35 -9.81 16.56
CA GLU A 68 -0.86 -8.51 16.07
C GLU A 68 0.14 -8.62 14.90
N PRO A 69 1.18 -9.48 14.92
CA PRO A 69 2.09 -9.63 13.78
C PRO A 69 1.39 -10.12 12.51
N ALA A 70 0.41 -11.02 12.65
CA ALA A 70 -0.37 -11.52 11.53
C ALA A 70 -1.22 -10.42 10.89
N VAL A 71 -1.89 -9.62 11.71
CA VAL A 71 -2.68 -8.47 11.24
C VAL A 71 -1.80 -7.42 10.57
N ARG A 72 -0.66 -7.07 11.15
CA ARG A 72 0.28 -6.11 10.54
C ARG A 72 0.77 -6.60 9.18
N ARG A 73 1.19 -7.87 9.07
CA ARG A 73 1.63 -8.43 7.80
C ARG A 73 0.54 -8.40 6.74
N GLU A 74 -0.67 -8.82 7.07
CA GLU A 74 -1.78 -8.82 6.12
C GLU A 74 -2.28 -7.40 5.79
N ALA A 75 -2.18 -6.46 6.72
CA ALA A 75 -2.44 -5.04 6.47
C ALA A 75 -1.45 -4.46 5.45
N LEU A 76 -0.16 -4.72 5.59
CA LEU A 76 0.86 -4.26 4.63
C LEU A 76 0.65 -4.88 3.24
N ARG A 77 0.23 -6.16 3.16
CA ARG A 77 -0.16 -6.79 1.90
C ARG A 77 -1.39 -6.12 1.28
N ALA A 78 -2.40 -5.81 2.10
CA ALA A 78 -3.60 -5.12 1.64
C ALA A 78 -3.30 -3.71 1.10
N LEU A 79 -2.34 -3.00 1.70
CA LEU A 79 -1.86 -1.71 1.17
C LEU A 79 -1.12 -1.87 -0.17
N ALA A 80 -0.35 -2.96 -0.32
CA ALA A 80 0.42 -3.21 -1.53
C ALA A 80 -0.47 -3.49 -2.75
N ASP A 81 -1.50 -4.31 -2.60
CA ASP A 81 -2.40 -4.68 -3.70
C ASP A 81 -3.70 -3.86 -3.77
N GLY A 82 -4.04 -3.17 -2.66
CA GLY A 82 -5.26 -2.36 -2.54
C GLY A 82 -6.53 -3.21 -2.36
N LEU A 83 -6.40 -4.49 -1.98
CA LEU A 83 -7.53 -5.41 -1.87
C LEU A 83 -7.85 -5.72 -0.40
N PRO A 84 -9.14 -5.63 -0.01
CA PRO A 84 -9.57 -6.07 1.31
C PRO A 84 -9.45 -7.59 1.44
N ARG A 85 -9.31 -8.07 2.69
CA ARG A 85 -9.22 -9.50 2.96
C ARG A 85 -9.74 -9.87 4.33
N MET A 86 -10.17 -11.12 4.47
CA MET A 86 -10.53 -11.72 5.74
C MET A 86 -9.33 -12.51 6.28
N LEU A 87 -8.83 -12.13 7.45
CA LEU A 87 -7.82 -12.90 8.17
C LEU A 87 -8.52 -13.78 9.21
N ARG A 88 -8.38 -15.10 9.07
CA ARG A 88 -8.86 -16.09 10.03
C ARG A 88 -7.69 -16.66 10.80
N ILE A 89 -7.70 -16.53 12.10
CA ILE A 89 -6.73 -17.13 13.01
C ILE A 89 -7.45 -18.24 13.76
N SER A 90 -7.15 -19.50 13.42
CA SER A 90 -7.81 -20.68 13.99
C SER A 90 -7.01 -21.28 15.13
N GLY A 91 -7.61 -21.40 16.31
CA GLY A 91 -7.01 -22.09 17.46
C GLY A 91 -6.97 -23.61 17.35
N SER A 92 -7.64 -24.22 16.35
CA SER A 92 -7.69 -25.68 16.17
C SER A 92 -6.46 -26.29 15.50
N GLY A 93 -5.46 -25.50 15.15
CA GLY A 93 -4.23 -25.97 14.49
C GLY A 93 -4.40 -26.43 13.04
N LYS A 94 -5.58 -26.27 12.45
CA LYS A 94 -5.84 -26.61 11.04
C LYS A 94 -5.97 -25.30 10.23
N ALA A 95 -5.04 -25.12 9.29
CA ALA A 95 -5.29 -24.19 8.18
C ALA A 95 -6.28 -24.88 7.24
N ASP A 96 -7.36 -24.19 6.86
CA ASP A 96 -8.26 -24.71 5.82
C ASP A 96 -7.50 -24.74 4.49
N GLU A 97 -7.38 -25.93 3.89
CA GLU A 97 -6.64 -26.15 2.64
C GLU A 97 -7.31 -25.49 1.41
N ALA A 98 -8.56 -25.07 1.53
CA ALA A 98 -9.31 -24.38 0.46
C ALA A 98 -9.75 -23.02 0.96
N GLY A 99 -8.85 -22.02 0.92
CA GLY A 99 -9.18 -20.64 1.24
C GLY A 99 -10.19 -20.06 0.25
N GLU A 100 -11.28 -19.49 0.75
CA GLU A 100 -12.18 -18.67 -0.07
C GLU A 100 -11.40 -17.50 -0.67
N PRO A 101 -11.67 -17.08 -1.91
CA PRO A 101 -11.02 -15.91 -2.51
C PRO A 101 -11.12 -14.69 -1.58
N GLY A 102 -10.01 -14.04 -1.30
CA GLY A 102 -9.95 -12.91 -0.37
C GLY A 102 -9.88 -13.29 1.12
N SER A 103 -9.71 -14.57 1.44
CA SER A 103 -9.52 -15.06 2.82
C SER A 103 -8.10 -15.62 3.00
N VAL A 104 -7.50 -15.32 4.15
CA VAL A 104 -6.20 -15.86 4.58
C VAL A 104 -6.42 -16.58 5.91
N THR A 105 -6.19 -17.89 5.96
CA THR A 105 -6.31 -18.67 7.18
C THR A 105 -4.95 -19.00 7.75
N MET A 106 -4.76 -18.74 9.03
CA MET A 106 -3.56 -19.09 9.80
C MET A 106 -3.93 -19.97 10.98
N ALA A 107 -3.18 -21.06 11.15
CA ALA A 107 -3.30 -21.88 12.34
C ALA A 107 -2.59 -21.21 13.51
N SER A 108 -3.25 -21.11 14.66
CA SER A 108 -2.64 -20.66 15.91
C SER A 108 -2.38 -21.85 16.82
N THR A 109 -1.16 -21.97 17.31
CA THR A 109 -0.82 -22.90 18.38
C THR A 109 -0.82 -22.23 19.75
N CYS A 110 -1.45 -21.05 19.84
CA CYS A 110 -1.59 -20.34 21.12
C CYS A 110 -2.27 -21.26 22.14
N PRO A 111 -1.72 -21.41 23.35
CA PRO A 111 -2.32 -22.24 24.40
C PRO A 111 -3.75 -21.83 24.76
N SER A 112 -4.15 -20.60 24.46
CA SER A 112 -5.52 -20.13 24.67
C SER A 112 -6.55 -20.84 23.79
N GLY A 113 -6.15 -21.30 22.57
CA GLY A 113 -7.03 -22.08 21.69
C GLY A 113 -8.20 -21.31 21.07
N GLY A 114 -8.28 -19.98 21.26
CA GLY A 114 -9.35 -19.15 20.69
C GLY A 114 -9.17 -18.89 19.20
N SER A 115 -10.27 -18.58 18.51
CA SER A 115 -10.27 -18.24 17.09
C SER A 115 -10.66 -16.77 16.89
N LEU A 116 -10.15 -16.13 15.84
CA LEU A 116 -10.42 -14.74 15.46
C LEU A 116 -10.64 -14.65 13.95
N ASP A 117 -11.72 -13.97 13.56
CA ASP A 117 -11.93 -13.50 12.19
C ASP A 117 -11.81 -11.97 12.18
N ILE A 118 -10.87 -11.46 11.40
CA ILE A 118 -10.53 -10.04 11.33
C ILE A 118 -10.67 -9.57 9.89
N PHE A 119 -11.53 -8.60 9.65
CA PHE A 119 -11.63 -7.94 8.35
C PHE A 119 -10.55 -6.86 8.23
N ILE A 120 -9.78 -6.92 7.18
CA ILE A 120 -8.67 -6.01 6.87
C ILE A 120 -9.07 -5.17 5.66
N ASP A 121 -9.37 -3.90 5.91
CA ASP A 121 -9.91 -2.97 4.93
C ASP A 121 -8.88 -1.87 4.61
N PRO A 122 -8.25 -1.89 3.41
CA PRO A 122 -7.26 -0.89 3.03
C PRO A 122 -7.94 0.42 2.59
N HIS A 123 -7.63 1.50 3.25
CA HIS A 123 -8.00 2.86 2.90
C HIS A 123 -6.85 3.52 2.14
N VAL A 124 -6.89 3.39 0.81
CA VAL A 124 -5.88 3.97 -0.07
C VAL A 124 -6.47 5.21 -0.74
N PRO A 125 -5.89 6.40 -0.52
CA PRO A 125 -6.36 7.62 -1.14
C PRO A 125 -6.38 7.52 -2.67
N HIS A 126 -7.37 8.19 -3.28
CA HIS A 126 -7.42 8.29 -4.74
C HIS A 126 -6.16 9.00 -5.25
N PRO A 127 -5.46 8.43 -6.24
CA PRO A 127 -4.32 9.11 -6.86
C PRO A 127 -4.78 10.39 -7.56
N VAL A 128 -3.88 11.36 -7.65
CA VAL A 128 -4.13 12.61 -8.37
C VAL A 128 -3.49 12.53 -9.75
N LEU A 129 -4.22 12.96 -10.80
CA LEU A 129 -3.68 13.13 -12.14
C LEU A 129 -3.94 14.55 -12.64
N LEU A 130 -2.87 15.24 -12.99
CA LEU A 130 -2.88 16.58 -13.56
C LEU A 130 -2.50 16.49 -15.04
N ALA A 131 -3.45 16.74 -15.94
CA ALA A 131 -3.22 16.78 -17.37
C ALA A 131 -3.00 18.24 -17.80
N PHE A 132 -1.74 18.63 -18.07
CA PHE A 132 -1.40 20.00 -18.46
C PHE A 132 -1.72 20.23 -19.92
N GLY A 133 -2.58 21.19 -20.19
CA GLY A 133 -3.04 21.58 -21.52
C GLY A 133 -4.56 21.51 -21.68
N GLU A 134 -5.04 22.17 -22.73
CA GLU A 134 -6.45 22.16 -23.14
C GLU A 134 -6.67 21.31 -24.39
N THR A 135 -5.74 20.39 -24.66
CA THR A 135 -5.73 19.53 -25.85
C THR A 135 -6.73 18.37 -25.73
N PRO A 136 -7.15 17.75 -26.84
CA PRO A 136 -7.95 16.53 -26.79
C PRO A 136 -7.29 15.40 -26.00
N VAL A 137 -5.94 15.29 -26.01
CA VAL A 137 -5.19 14.35 -25.18
C VAL A 137 -5.42 14.63 -23.70
N ALA A 138 -5.29 15.91 -23.25
CA ALA A 138 -5.48 16.29 -21.85
C ALA A 138 -6.90 15.96 -21.37
N GLN A 139 -7.89 16.33 -22.16
CA GLN A 139 -9.31 16.10 -21.84
C GLN A 139 -9.64 14.60 -21.77
N THR A 140 -9.18 13.83 -22.75
CA THR A 140 -9.40 12.38 -22.81
C THR A 140 -8.68 11.69 -21.65
N LEU A 141 -7.44 12.08 -21.38
CA LEU A 141 -6.65 11.53 -20.27
C LEU A 141 -7.34 11.76 -18.92
N ALA A 142 -7.81 12.98 -18.65
CA ALA A 142 -8.51 13.31 -17.41
C ALA A 142 -9.79 12.47 -17.26
N ARG A 143 -10.61 12.37 -18.30
CA ARG A 143 -11.84 11.56 -18.29
C ARG A 143 -11.58 10.06 -18.08
N LEU A 144 -10.60 9.50 -18.77
CA LEU A 144 -10.22 8.08 -18.58
C LEU A 144 -9.67 7.82 -17.19
N ALA A 145 -8.88 8.74 -16.65
CA ALA A 145 -8.33 8.63 -15.31
C ALA A 145 -9.41 8.61 -14.23
N GLU A 146 -10.46 9.43 -14.34
CA GLU A 146 -11.60 9.40 -13.43
C GLU A 146 -12.33 8.07 -13.44
N LEU A 147 -12.50 7.45 -14.61
CA LEU A 147 -13.15 6.14 -14.76
C LEU A 147 -12.38 5.02 -14.04
N VAL A 148 -11.06 5.16 -13.86
CA VAL A 148 -10.22 4.18 -13.17
C VAL A 148 -9.80 4.64 -11.76
N GLY A 149 -10.54 5.60 -11.18
CA GLY A 149 -10.45 5.99 -9.77
C GLY A 149 -9.39 7.03 -9.43
N PHE A 150 -8.89 7.80 -10.40
CA PHE A 150 -8.08 8.98 -10.11
C PHE A 150 -8.95 10.20 -9.80
N ARG A 151 -8.45 11.12 -8.99
CA ARG A 151 -8.90 12.51 -8.98
C ARG A 151 -8.14 13.23 -10.08
N ALA A 152 -8.77 13.38 -11.24
CA ALA A 152 -8.12 13.92 -12.42
C ALA A 152 -8.68 15.29 -12.77
N ARG A 153 -7.83 16.18 -13.32
CA ARG A 153 -8.23 17.44 -13.91
C ARG A 153 -7.23 17.93 -14.96
N THR A 154 -7.68 18.77 -15.84
CA THR A 154 -6.79 19.55 -16.70
C THR A 154 -6.21 20.74 -15.93
N VAL A 155 -5.02 21.19 -16.34
CA VAL A 155 -4.34 22.38 -15.81
C VAL A 155 -4.04 23.34 -16.95
N ALA A 156 -4.64 24.51 -16.89
CA ALA A 156 -4.41 25.58 -17.86
C ALA A 156 -3.10 26.36 -17.54
N GLN A 157 -2.64 27.16 -18.51
CA GLN A 157 -1.39 27.92 -18.36
C GLN A 157 -1.45 28.90 -17.18
N GLU A 158 -2.60 29.53 -16.95
CA GLU A 158 -2.81 30.53 -15.90
C GLU A 158 -2.71 29.93 -14.49
N GLU A 159 -2.92 28.62 -14.36
CA GLU A 159 -2.89 27.91 -13.08
C GLU A 159 -1.48 27.49 -12.65
N LEU A 160 -0.46 27.59 -13.53
CA LEU A 160 0.89 27.08 -13.26
C LEU A 160 1.53 27.70 -12.01
N GLY A 161 1.30 29.01 -11.77
CA GLY A 161 1.83 29.72 -10.62
C GLY A 161 1.16 29.41 -9.27
N SER A 162 -0.01 28.77 -9.30
CA SER A 162 -0.81 28.43 -8.11
C SER A 162 -1.02 26.94 -7.94
N LEU A 163 -0.22 26.12 -8.61
CA LEU A 163 -0.36 24.67 -8.61
C LEU A 163 -0.20 24.12 -7.19
N ALA A 164 -1.27 23.56 -6.65
CA ALA A 164 -1.26 22.87 -5.37
C ALA A 164 -1.44 21.37 -5.58
N VAL A 165 -0.45 20.58 -5.15
CA VAL A 165 -0.48 19.12 -5.22
C VAL A 165 -0.51 18.58 -3.80
N ARG A 166 -1.51 17.74 -3.49
CA ARG A 166 -1.62 17.06 -2.19
C ARG A 166 -1.56 15.55 -2.39
N GLY A 167 -0.91 14.88 -1.46
CA GLY A 167 -0.76 13.42 -1.45
C GLY A 167 0.53 12.95 -2.13
N ASN A 168 0.90 11.70 -1.84
CA ASN A 168 2.15 11.09 -2.29
C ASN A 168 2.00 10.24 -3.57
N ASP A 169 0.77 10.12 -4.12
CA ASP A 169 0.45 9.37 -5.33
C ASP A 169 -0.12 10.35 -6.37
N ALA A 170 0.73 11.24 -6.87
CA ALA A 170 0.34 12.31 -7.78
C ALA A 170 1.16 12.27 -9.07
N TRP A 171 0.48 12.48 -10.19
CA TRP A 171 0.98 12.34 -11.55
C TRP A 171 0.70 13.59 -12.37
N ALA A 172 1.68 14.07 -13.12
CA ALA A 172 1.55 15.14 -14.09
C ALA A 172 1.83 14.59 -15.48
N VAL A 173 0.96 14.87 -16.43
CA VAL A 173 1.19 14.58 -17.84
C VAL A 173 1.10 15.87 -18.62
N VAL A 174 2.22 16.31 -19.17
CA VAL A 174 2.28 17.53 -19.99
C VAL A 174 1.91 17.17 -21.42
N THR A 175 0.82 17.78 -21.91
CA THR A 175 0.22 17.54 -23.23
C THR A 175 -0.10 18.84 -23.96
N THR A 176 0.65 19.90 -23.67
CA THR A 176 0.40 21.27 -24.19
C THR A 176 0.68 21.43 -25.68
N MET A 177 1.28 20.41 -26.31
CA MET A 177 1.58 20.34 -27.75
C MET A 177 2.35 21.56 -28.30
N GLY A 178 3.19 22.21 -27.49
CA GLY A 178 4.07 23.24 -27.94
C GLY A 178 3.68 24.65 -27.50
N HIS A 179 2.59 24.80 -26.83
CA HIS A 179 2.18 26.14 -26.42
C HIS A 179 2.97 26.66 -25.22
N TYR A 180 3.20 25.81 -24.19
CA TYR A 180 3.90 26.17 -22.95
C TYR A 180 4.51 24.96 -22.25
N ASP A 181 5.09 24.02 -23.01
CA ASP A 181 5.65 22.77 -22.49
C ASP A 181 6.73 23.02 -21.41
N GLU A 182 7.63 23.97 -21.66
CA GLU A 182 8.72 24.26 -20.71
C GLU A 182 8.18 24.80 -19.38
N ASP A 183 7.21 25.71 -19.43
CA ASP A 183 6.63 26.30 -18.22
C ASP A 183 5.80 25.26 -17.44
N ALA A 184 5.03 24.43 -18.15
CA ALA A 184 4.26 23.33 -17.55
C ALA A 184 5.18 22.30 -16.88
N LEU A 185 6.26 21.89 -17.56
CA LEU A 185 7.27 20.99 -16.98
C LEU A 185 7.98 21.60 -15.79
N ALA A 186 8.39 22.85 -15.88
CA ALA A 186 9.05 23.55 -14.77
C ALA A 186 8.13 23.62 -13.54
N ALA A 187 6.85 23.95 -13.73
CA ALA A 187 5.85 23.98 -12.67
C ALA A 187 5.63 22.59 -12.05
N ALA A 188 5.51 21.54 -12.87
CA ALA A 188 5.34 20.17 -12.39
C ALA A 188 6.59 19.68 -11.63
N LEU A 189 7.79 19.93 -12.17
CA LEU A 189 9.07 19.50 -11.58
C LEU A 189 9.42 20.24 -10.28
N ALA A 190 8.85 21.42 -10.05
CA ALA A 190 8.98 22.15 -8.78
C ALA A 190 8.38 21.38 -7.58
N HIS A 191 7.51 20.38 -7.85
CA HIS A 191 6.90 19.52 -6.83
C HIS A 191 7.67 18.18 -6.74
N PRO A 192 8.46 17.91 -5.69
CA PRO A 192 9.28 16.68 -5.59
C PRO A 192 8.47 15.38 -5.60
N GLY A 193 7.25 15.41 -5.04
CA GLY A 193 6.35 14.25 -4.95
C GLY A 193 5.52 13.97 -6.20
N LEU A 194 5.69 14.75 -7.28
CA LEU A 194 4.93 14.61 -8.51
C LEU A 194 5.71 13.80 -9.53
N ASP A 195 5.15 12.71 -10.02
CA ASP A 195 5.68 11.97 -11.16
C ASP A 195 5.32 12.69 -12.45
N VAL A 196 6.29 12.92 -13.32
CA VAL A 196 6.11 13.79 -14.49
C VAL A 196 6.32 13.00 -15.77
N ALA A 197 5.35 13.09 -16.68
CA ALA A 197 5.44 12.55 -18.03
C ALA A 197 5.17 13.66 -19.07
N LEU A 198 5.78 13.51 -20.25
CA LEU A 198 5.65 14.46 -21.36
C LEU A 198 5.17 13.71 -22.61
N VAL A 199 4.10 14.21 -23.22
CA VAL A 199 3.62 13.77 -24.53
C VAL A 199 4.33 14.62 -25.59
N ALA A 200 5.43 14.08 -26.11
CA ALA A 200 6.21 14.72 -27.20
C ALA A 200 6.96 13.65 -27.99
N SER A 201 7.31 13.97 -29.25
CA SER A 201 8.30 13.18 -29.99
C SER A 201 9.67 13.29 -29.31
N ARG A 202 10.54 12.30 -29.50
CA ARG A 202 11.91 12.30 -28.91
C ARG A 202 12.65 13.59 -29.22
N ARG A 203 12.68 13.99 -30.50
CA ARG A 203 13.36 15.23 -30.92
C ARG A 203 12.85 16.47 -30.19
N ARG A 204 11.51 16.53 -29.97
CA ARG A 204 10.91 17.65 -29.29
C ARG A 204 11.20 17.60 -27.77
N ALA A 205 11.11 16.43 -27.18
CA ALA A 205 11.44 16.24 -25.78
C ALA A 205 12.91 16.67 -25.48
N ASP A 206 13.86 16.28 -26.33
CA ASP A 206 15.26 16.66 -26.20
C ASP A 206 15.43 18.20 -26.25
N ALA A 207 14.72 18.88 -27.15
CA ALA A 207 14.76 20.34 -27.26
C ALA A 207 14.18 21.01 -26.00
N ILE A 208 13.03 20.54 -25.50
CA ILE A 208 12.39 21.07 -24.29
C ILE A 208 13.27 20.85 -23.06
N LEU A 209 13.81 19.65 -22.87
CA LEU A 209 14.71 19.36 -21.75
C LEU A 209 16.02 20.16 -21.85
N GLY A 210 16.52 20.41 -23.07
CA GLY A 210 17.63 21.32 -23.32
C GLY A 210 17.34 22.75 -22.85
N ALA A 211 16.20 23.31 -23.23
CA ALA A 211 15.79 24.64 -22.81
C ALA A 211 15.62 24.75 -21.28
N LEU A 212 15.07 23.71 -20.63
CA LEU A 212 14.96 23.66 -19.17
C LEU A 212 16.33 23.59 -18.47
N ARG A 213 17.30 22.91 -19.07
CA ARG A 213 18.69 22.87 -18.60
C ARG A 213 19.33 24.26 -18.67
N GLU A 214 19.12 25.00 -19.77
CA GLU A 214 19.59 26.38 -19.93
C GLU A 214 18.92 27.34 -18.93
N ARG A 215 17.67 27.05 -18.51
CA ARG A 215 16.97 27.77 -17.42
C ARG A 215 17.46 27.38 -16.02
N GLY A 216 18.46 26.49 -15.90
CA GLY A 216 19.11 26.14 -14.63
C GLY A 216 18.54 24.92 -13.89
N LEU A 217 17.65 24.12 -14.50
CA LEU A 217 17.22 22.86 -13.91
C LEU A 217 18.37 21.83 -14.00
N ASN A 218 18.62 21.15 -12.87
CA ASN A 218 19.68 20.15 -12.81
C ASN A 218 19.26 18.81 -13.43
N GLU A 219 20.26 18.00 -13.82
CA GLU A 219 20.04 16.70 -14.49
C GLU A 219 19.19 15.72 -13.64
N ALA A 220 19.35 15.71 -12.33
CA ALA A 220 18.56 14.84 -11.46
C ALA A 220 17.06 15.19 -11.50
N THR A 221 16.73 16.47 -11.59
CA THR A 221 15.36 16.95 -11.76
C THR A 221 14.81 16.61 -13.16
N LEU A 222 15.60 16.83 -14.20
CA LEU A 222 15.21 16.54 -15.58
C LEU A 222 15.02 15.05 -15.83
N ALA A 223 15.83 14.20 -15.19
CA ALA A 223 15.71 12.74 -15.26
C ALA A 223 14.38 12.20 -14.72
N ARG A 224 13.59 12.99 -13.97
CA ARG A 224 12.25 12.63 -13.52
C ARG A 224 11.21 12.65 -14.64
N VAL A 225 11.50 13.28 -15.77
CA VAL A 225 10.57 13.39 -16.90
C VAL A 225 10.57 12.11 -17.72
N ARG A 226 9.45 11.44 -17.76
CA ARG A 226 9.22 10.28 -18.64
C ARG A 226 8.73 10.75 -19.99
N THR A 227 9.39 10.33 -21.06
CA THR A 227 9.03 10.72 -22.43
C THR A 227 9.50 9.68 -23.45
N PRO A 228 8.72 9.36 -24.49
CA PRO A 228 7.33 9.78 -24.70
C PRO A 228 6.38 9.11 -23.69
N ALA A 229 5.41 9.83 -23.16
CA ALA A 229 4.39 9.28 -22.27
C ALA A 229 3.62 8.15 -22.98
N GLY A 230 3.47 6.99 -22.30
CA GLY A 230 2.84 5.80 -22.88
C GLY A 230 3.70 5.03 -23.88
N GLY A 231 4.92 5.48 -24.17
CA GLY A 231 5.86 4.79 -25.06
C GLY A 231 5.46 4.70 -26.54
N VAL A 232 4.38 5.36 -26.96
CA VAL A 232 3.78 5.25 -28.30
C VAL A 232 3.94 6.52 -29.13
N GLN A 233 3.99 6.37 -30.44
CA GLN A 233 4.07 7.46 -31.43
C GLN A 233 3.26 7.10 -32.68
N GLY A 234 2.80 8.15 -33.40
CA GLY A 234 2.13 7.95 -34.70
C GLY A 234 0.70 7.39 -34.61
N ILE A 235 0.03 7.53 -33.47
CA ILE A 235 -1.33 7.10 -33.22
C ILE A 235 -2.24 8.30 -32.91
N GLY A 236 -3.54 8.07 -32.80
CA GLY A 236 -4.54 9.10 -32.47
C GLY A 236 -4.34 9.71 -31.08
N GLN A 237 -4.88 10.90 -30.86
CA GLN A 237 -4.70 11.63 -29.60
C GLN A 237 -5.34 10.91 -28.42
N GLU A 238 -6.48 10.27 -28.62
CA GLU A 238 -7.19 9.46 -27.63
C GLU A 238 -6.40 8.20 -27.27
N GLU A 239 -5.75 7.60 -28.26
CA GLU A 239 -4.90 6.41 -28.08
C GLU A 239 -3.62 6.77 -27.28
N ILE A 240 -3.04 7.96 -27.52
CA ILE A 240 -1.92 8.49 -26.72
C ILE A 240 -2.36 8.66 -25.25
N ALA A 241 -3.55 9.22 -25.01
CA ALA A 241 -4.10 9.39 -23.67
C ALA A 241 -4.28 8.04 -22.95
N LEU A 242 -4.82 7.04 -23.64
CA LEU A 242 -5.00 5.69 -23.11
C LEU A 242 -3.65 5.03 -22.78
N ALA A 243 -2.67 5.12 -23.67
CA ALA A 243 -1.34 4.54 -23.47
C ALA A 243 -0.61 5.19 -22.29
N ALA A 244 -0.68 6.52 -22.18
CA ALA A 244 -0.10 7.24 -21.05
C ALA A 244 -0.75 6.84 -19.70
N LEU A 245 -2.07 6.69 -19.67
CA LEU A 245 -2.78 6.23 -18.47
C LEU A 245 -2.42 4.80 -18.11
N ALA A 246 -2.32 3.91 -19.09
CA ALA A 246 -1.94 2.51 -18.87
C ALA A 246 -0.53 2.40 -18.26
N GLU A 247 0.43 3.19 -18.77
CA GLU A 247 1.78 3.28 -18.19
C GLU A 247 1.72 3.74 -16.72
N ILE A 248 0.98 4.81 -16.43
CA ILE A 248 0.82 5.34 -15.07
C ILE A 248 0.25 4.27 -14.13
N VAL A 249 -0.80 3.55 -14.54
CA VAL A 249 -1.41 2.48 -13.73
C VAL A 249 -0.41 1.37 -13.42
N ILE A 250 0.40 0.95 -14.41
CA ILE A 250 1.43 -0.09 -14.21
C ILE A 250 2.50 0.39 -13.23
N LEU A 251 3.06 1.58 -13.44
CA LEU A 251 4.12 2.14 -12.60
C LEU A 251 3.66 2.35 -11.16
N ARG A 252 2.42 2.81 -10.99
CA ARG A 252 1.80 2.98 -9.68
C ARG A 252 1.69 1.66 -8.92
N ARG A 253 1.27 0.58 -9.58
CA ARG A 253 1.20 -0.76 -8.98
C ARG A 253 2.58 -1.28 -8.58
N GLN A 254 3.56 -1.13 -9.46
CA GLN A 254 4.95 -1.52 -9.19
C GLN A 254 5.52 -0.77 -7.98
N ARG A 255 5.29 0.55 -7.90
CA ARG A 255 5.74 1.36 -6.75
C ARG A 255 5.15 0.86 -5.43
N ARG A 256 3.86 0.57 -5.38
CA ARG A 256 3.21 0.06 -4.16
C ARG A 256 3.83 -1.26 -3.70
N GLN A 257 4.09 -2.17 -4.62
CA GLN A 257 4.74 -3.45 -4.32
C GLN A 257 6.16 -3.24 -3.79
N VAL A 258 6.95 -2.37 -4.42
CA VAL A 258 8.32 -2.05 -3.99
C VAL A 258 8.35 -1.41 -2.59
N VAL A 259 7.43 -0.51 -2.27
CA VAL A 259 7.35 0.13 -0.94
C VAL A 259 6.95 -0.86 0.14
N ALA A 260 6.06 -1.81 -0.17
CA ALA A 260 5.60 -2.81 0.79
C ALA A 260 6.63 -3.93 1.04
N SER A 261 7.42 -4.31 0.04
CA SER A 261 8.34 -5.45 0.11
C SER A 261 9.33 -5.40 1.29
N PRO A 262 10.08 -4.31 1.53
CA PRO A 262 11.03 -4.26 2.64
C PRO A 262 10.38 -4.43 4.02
N LYS A 263 9.16 -3.92 4.17
CA LYS A 263 8.40 -4.03 5.43
C LYS A 263 7.84 -5.44 5.62
N LEU A 264 7.48 -6.12 4.54
CA LEU A 264 7.05 -7.52 4.58
C LEU A 264 8.20 -8.47 4.90
N GLU A 265 9.43 -8.14 4.50
CA GLU A 265 10.65 -8.88 4.87
C GLU A 265 10.98 -8.81 6.36
N GLU A 266 10.40 -7.87 7.11
CA GLU A 266 10.51 -7.83 8.57
C GLU A 266 9.71 -8.93 9.28
N PHE A 267 8.90 -9.70 8.54
CA PHE A 267 8.12 -10.80 9.06
C PHE A 267 8.63 -12.15 8.54
N ALA A 268 8.83 -13.08 9.46
CA ALA A 268 9.02 -14.49 9.16
C ALA A 268 7.71 -15.26 9.32
N THR A 269 7.65 -16.44 8.72
CA THR A 269 6.56 -17.40 8.96
C THR A 269 7.06 -18.46 9.93
N ASP A 270 6.36 -18.67 11.04
CA ASP A 270 6.62 -19.78 11.96
C ASP A 270 6.43 -21.11 11.21
N PRO A 271 7.47 -21.92 11.08
CA PRO A 271 7.42 -23.15 10.27
C PRO A 271 6.50 -24.23 10.85
N VAL A 272 6.13 -24.12 12.12
CA VAL A 272 5.28 -25.11 12.80
C VAL A 272 3.81 -24.81 12.61
N CYS A 273 3.40 -23.54 12.73
CA CYS A 273 1.98 -23.16 12.72
C CYS A 273 1.60 -22.16 11.62
N GLY A 274 2.55 -21.64 10.84
CA GLY A 274 2.27 -20.68 9.77
C GLY A 274 2.01 -19.25 10.23
N MET A 275 2.03 -18.95 11.53
CA MET A 275 1.83 -17.61 12.06
C MET A 275 2.94 -16.66 11.63
N ALA A 276 2.59 -15.39 11.40
CA ALA A 276 3.57 -14.33 11.17
C ALA A 276 4.30 -13.99 12.47
N VAL A 277 5.60 -13.82 12.37
CA VAL A 277 6.48 -13.43 13.48
C VAL A 277 7.31 -12.21 13.03
N GLU A 278 7.23 -11.13 13.76
CA GLU A 278 8.08 -9.96 13.52
C GLU A 278 9.51 -10.26 13.95
N ILE A 279 10.44 -10.32 12.98
CA ILE A 279 11.84 -10.78 13.18
C ILE A 279 12.53 -10.01 14.29
N LYS A 280 12.41 -8.67 14.28
CA LYS A 280 13.06 -7.78 15.26
C LYS A 280 12.55 -7.95 16.70
N ARG A 281 11.34 -8.51 16.86
CA ARG A 281 10.68 -8.71 18.18
C ARG A 281 10.52 -10.15 18.55
N ALA A 282 11.06 -11.07 17.74
CA ALA A 282 10.95 -12.52 17.97
C ALA A 282 11.64 -12.93 19.27
N ALA A 283 10.86 -13.33 20.27
CA ALA A 283 11.36 -13.85 21.54
C ALA A 283 11.88 -15.30 21.43
N TYR A 284 11.39 -16.04 20.45
CA TYR A 284 11.70 -17.46 20.27
C TYR A 284 12.34 -17.70 18.90
N THR A 285 13.60 -18.11 18.92
CA THR A 285 14.39 -18.37 17.71
C THR A 285 15.12 -19.69 17.80
N ALA A 286 15.49 -20.28 16.66
CA ALA A 286 16.39 -21.42 16.57
C ALA A 286 17.16 -21.35 15.26
N THR A 287 18.40 -21.86 15.26
CA THR A 287 19.22 -22.01 14.05
C THR A 287 19.29 -23.48 13.67
N TYR A 288 18.98 -23.83 12.43
CA TYR A 288 19.09 -25.17 11.87
C TYR A 288 19.65 -25.11 10.45
N GLN A 289 20.68 -25.90 10.14
CA GLN A 289 21.39 -25.92 8.85
C GLN A 289 21.81 -24.51 8.37
N HIS A 290 22.40 -23.72 9.26
CA HIS A 290 22.85 -22.32 9.00
C HIS A 290 21.74 -21.33 8.61
N ARG A 291 20.48 -21.62 8.92
CA ARG A 291 19.34 -20.71 8.74
C ARG A 291 18.66 -20.44 10.06
N ASP A 292 18.25 -19.19 10.27
CA ASP A 292 17.50 -18.78 11.45
C ASP A 292 16.01 -18.97 11.22
N TYR A 293 15.33 -19.47 12.24
CA TYR A 293 13.89 -19.70 12.28
C TYR A 293 13.30 -18.94 13.46
N TYR A 294 12.12 -18.41 13.25
CA TYR A 294 11.41 -17.54 14.18
C TYR A 294 10.08 -18.17 14.53
N PHE A 295 9.71 -18.13 15.82
CA PHE A 295 8.53 -18.82 16.33
C PHE A 295 7.63 -17.86 17.08
N CYS A 296 6.32 -18.03 16.96
CA CYS A 296 5.33 -17.22 17.63
C CYS A 296 5.26 -17.50 19.15
N CYS A 297 5.67 -18.71 19.57
CA CYS A 297 5.69 -19.11 20.97
C CYS A 297 6.74 -20.20 21.25
N GLU A 298 7.03 -20.43 22.55
CA GLU A 298 7.97 -21.48 22.99
C GLU A 298 7.51 -22.88 22.60
N GLY A 299 6.19 -23.12 22.54
CA GLY A 299 5.64 -24.42 22.13
C GLY A 299 6.04 -24.78 20.70
N CYS A 300 5.92 -23.85 19.76
CA CYS A 300 6.35 -24.03 18.37
C CYS A 300 7.86 -24.24 18.27
N ARG A 301 8.65 -23.42 18.99
CA ARG A 301 10.10 -23.58 19.02
C ARG A 301 10.53 -24.95 19.51
N ARG A 302 9.94 -25.44 20.61
CA ARG A 302 10.24 -26.75 21.17
C ARG A 302 9.89 -27.88 20.19
N GLN A 303 8.70 -27.82 19.58
CA GLN A 303 8.24 -28.81 18.60
C GLN A 303 9.16 -28.83 17.37
N PHE A 304 9.63 -27.67 16.93
CA PHE A 304 10.61 -27.58 15.84
C PHE A 304 11.95 -28.23 16.23
N LEU A 305 12.44 -27.99 17.45
CA LEU A 305 13.73 -28.56 17.91
C LEU A 305 13.69 -30.07 18.09
N GLU A 306 12.53 -30.66 18.36
CA GLU A 306 12.32 -32.10 18.43
C GLU A 306 12.46 -32.77 17.05
N GLU A 307 11.88 -32.20 15.99
CA GLU A 307 11.90 -32.76 14.63
C GLU A 307 12.11 -31.68 13.56
N PRO A 308 13.26 -31.01 13.47
CA PRO A 308 13.44 -29.86 12.55
C PRO A 308 13.23 -30.23 11.08
N ALA A 309 13.65 -31.43 10.66
CA ALA A 309 13.53 -31.85 9.25
C ALA A 309 12.10 -31.96 8.77
N ARG A 310 11.11 -32.17 9.65
CA ARG A 310 9.70 -32.23 9.32
C ARG A 310 9.15 -30.86 8.86
N PHE A 311 9.70 -29.77 9.40
CA PHE A 311 9.19 -28.42 9.18
C PHE A 311 10.01 -27.64 8.14
N VAL A 312 11.23 -28.07 7.83
CA VAL A 312 12.10 -27.42 6.84
C VAL A 312 11.74 -27.79 5.39
N GLY A 313 11.11 -28.95 5.16
CA GLY A 313 10.66 -29.39 3.83
C GLY A 313 9.31 -28.82 3.36
N ALA A 314 8.55 -28.20 4.25
CA ALA A 314 7.23 -27.62 3.98
C ALA A 314 7.29 -26.12 3.66
N THR A 315 8.35 -25.67 2.96
CA THR A 315 8.36 -24.29 2.46
C THR A 315 7.28 -24.20 1.38
N HIS A 316 6.11 -23.71 1.76
CA HIS A 316 5.07 -23.30 0.83
C HIS A 316 5.68 -22.30 -0.15
N LEU A 317 5.89 -22.76 -1.39
CA LEU A 317 6.09 -21.96 -2.56
C LEU A 317 4.89 -21.02 -2.71
N THR A 318 5.10 -19.72 -2.56
CA THR A 318 4.60 -18.66 -3.48
C THR A 318 4.98 -17.32 -3.06
#